data_994fa71e0ac1b5e93779485a9154d1f8
#
_entry.id   994fa71e0ac1b5e93779485a9154d1f8
#
_cell.length_a   1.000
_cell.length_b   1.000
_cell.length_c   1.000
_cell.angle_alpha   90.00
_cell.angle_beta   90.00
_cell.angle_gamma   90.00
#
_symmetry.space_group_name_H-M   'P 1'
#
loop_
_entity.id
_entity.type
_entity.pdbx_description
1 polymer ?
#
loop_
_entity_poly.entity_id
_entity_poly.type
_entity_poly.pdbx_seq_one_letter_code
_entity_poly.pdbx_strand_id
1 'polypeptide(L)'
;MRNLFLGSVTERSGKSMIALGLAKNGRGKVGYFKPFREVTMCHEGRLFDQDAHLMKKALELKWTEEELSPFVYDAQRPVALDDIVASCERLREGVDDMLIEGTRDIFTGCMGGVSGPTIAHAVGASMVLVSSATLPGLDKICMLRKMMEQQSLEFRGVVLNNVSDPGPGRLLESHGVKVLGEVPTVPRLRHYTVREVAEALDARVAQGEEWLDGRVESLMIGAMSPETALTHMRRAA
;
A
#
# COMPACT_ATOMS: atom_id res chain seq x y z
N MET A 1 12.96 -17.71 9.17
CA MET A 1 12.41 -16.89 8.07
C MET A 1 10.91 -16.78 8.26
N ARG A 2 10.38 -15.58 8.31
CA ARG A 2 8.96 -15.32 8.53
C ARG A 2 8.40 -14.63 7.30
N ASN A 3 7.32 -15.20 6.76
CA ASN A 3 6.58 -14.55 5.69
C ASN A 3 5.42 -13.78 6.30
N LEU A 4 5.32 -12.52 5.96
CA LEU A 4 4.23 -11.67 6.40
C LEU A 4 3.49 -11.12 5.19
N PHE A 5 2.21 -11.47 5.08
CA PHE A 5 1.33 -10.93 4.05
C PHE A 5 0.56 -9.73 4.61
N LEU A 6 0.73 -8.58 3.99
CA LEU A 6 0.00 -7.35 4.32
C LEU A 6 -1.19 -7.21 3.37
N GLY A 7 -2.38 -7.50 3.88
CA GLY A 7 -3.64 -7.29 3.18
C GLY A 7 -4.37 -6.03 3.65
N SER A 8 -5.41 -5.63 2.93
CA SER A 8 -6.32 -4.58 3.40
C SER A 8 -7.76 -4.90 3.05
N VAL A 9 -8.67 -4.33 3.81
CA VAL A 9 -10.12 -4.48 3.58
C VAL A 9 -10.70 -3.41 2.66
N THR A 10 -9.90 -2.38 2.39
CA THR A 10 -10.24 -1.26 1.51
C THR A 10 -9.00 -0.78 0.76
N GLU A 11 -9.21 -0.19 -0.40
CA GLU A 11 -8.15 0.47 -1.16
C GLU A 11 -7.55 1.64 -0.36
N ARG A 12 -6.32 1.99 -0.67
CA ARG A 12 -5.61 3.15 -0.11
C ARG A 12 -5.56 3.22 1.41
N SER A 13 -5.60 2.06 2.07
CA SER A 13 -5.50 1.96 3.53
C SER A 13 -4.09 2.23 4.08
N GLY A 14 -3.09 2.40 3.20
CA GLY A 14 -1.70 2.69 3.57
C GLY A 14 -0.81 1.46 3.75
N LYS A 15 -1.14 0.32 3.11
CA LYS A 15 -0.33 -0.91 3.17
C LYS A 15 1.15 -0.67 2.92
N SER A 16 1.49 0.01 1.81
CA SER A 16 2.88 0.27 1.40
C SER A 16 3.65 1.08 2.45
N MET A 17 3.00 2.07 3.08
CA MET A 17 3.58 2.84 4.18
C MET A 17 3.88 1.96 5.40
N ILE A 18 2.92 1.10 5.78
CA ILE A 18 3.09 0.16 6.89
C ILE A 18 4.17 -0.88 6.55
N ALA A 19 4.18 -1.41 5.31
CA ALA A 19 5.21 -2.32 4.83
C ALA A 19 6.61 -1.70 4.95
N LEU A 20 6.78 -0.46 4.49
CA LEU A 20 8.04 0.28 4.58
C LEU A 20 8.47 0.49 6.04
N GLY A 21 7.52 0.89 6.90
CA GLY A 21 7.76 1.08 8.32
C GLY A 21 8.21 -0.22 9.00
N LEU A 22 7.58 -1.33 8.72
CA LEU A 22 7.96 -2.65 9.24
C LEU A 22 9.33 -3.08 8.72
N ALA A 23 9.61 -2.90 7.44
CA ALA A 23 10.89 -3.26 6.84
C ALA A 23 12.05 -2.47 7.41
N LYS A 24 11.90 -1.15 7.57
CA LYS A 24 12.93 -0.26 8.13
C LYS A 24 13.22 -0.50 9.61
N ASN A 25 12.25 -1.03 10.37
CA ASN A 25 12.40 -1.36 11.78
C ASN A 25 12.61 -2.86 12.03
N GLY A 26 12.64 -3.68 10.98
CA GLY A 26 12.92 -5.11 11.05
C GLY A 26 14.36 -5.40 11.50
N ARG A 27 14.56 -6.55 12.15
CA ARG A 27 15.89 -7.05 12.50
C ARG A 27 16.34 -8.00 11.40
N GLY A 28 17.39 -7.63 10.67
CA GLY A 28 17.94 -8.45 9.59
C GLY A 28 17.55 -7.95 8.18
N LYS A 29 17.82 -8.75 7.17
CA LYS A 29 17.54 -8.42 5.77
C LYS A 29 16.08 -8.72 5.45
N VAL A 30 15.34 -7.72 5.04
CA VAL A 30 13.93 -7.84 4.67
C VAL A 30 13.79 -7.81 3.16
N GLY A 31 13.18 -8.87 2.60
CA GLY A 31 12.74 -8.93 1.20
C GLY A 31 11.35 -8.34 1.04
N TYR A 32 11.02 -7.96 -0.19
CA TYR A 32 9.70 -7.43 -0.55
C TYR A 32 9.19 -8.10 -1.82
N PHE A 33 7.91 -8.39 -1.83
CA PHE A 33 7.20 -8.94 -2.98
C PHE A 33 5.79 -8.35 -3.05
N LYS A 34 5.41 -7.82 -4.19
CA LYS A 34 4.05 -7.37 -4.51
C LYS A 34 3.59 -8.12 -5.75
N PRO A 35 2.80 -9.20 -5.64
CA PRO A 35 2.48 -10.06 -6.78
C PRO A 35 1.94 -9.29 -7.98
N PHE A 36 1.03 -8.35 -7.75
CA PHE A 36 0.33 -7.63 -8.80
C PHE A 36 0.62 -6.14 -8.80
N ARG A 37 0.93 -5.61 -9.98
CA ARG A 37 1.10 -4.17 -10.21
C ARG A 37 -0.24 -3.46 -10.07
N GLU A 38 -0.24 -2.31 -9.41
CA GLU A 38 -1.44 -1.50 -9.21
C GLU A 38 -1.29 -0.09 -9.79
N VAL A 39 -0.24 0.61 -9.39
CA VAL A 39 0.08 1.94 -9.90
C VAL A 39 1.30 1.82 -10.79
N THR A 40 1.06 1.84 -12.10
CA THR A 40 2.12 1.71 -13.08
C THR A 40 2.74 3.07 -13.39
N MET A 41 4.04 3.16 -13.20
CA MET A 41 4.86 4.28 -13.65
C MET A 41 5.59 3.91 -14.93
N CYS A 42 5.90 4.91 -15.76
CA CYS A 42 6.72 4.75 -16.96
C CYS A 42 7.97 5.62 -16.82
N HIS A 43 9.14 5.00 -16.92
CA HIS A 43 10.41 5.71 -16.97
C HIS A 43 11.29 5.05 -18.04
N GLU A 44 11.81 5.83 -18.96
CA GLU A 44 12.63 5.36 -20.10
C GLU A 44 11.99 4.21 -20.89
N GLY A 45 10.66 4.25 -21.07
CA GLY A 45 9.90 3.22 -21.80
C GLY A 45 9.66 1.92 -21.04
N ARG A 46 10.06 1.82 -19.76
CA ARG A 46 9.79 0.68 -18.88
C ARG A 46 8.63 0.98 -17.97
N LEU A 47 7.73 0.00 -17.86
CA LEU A 47 6.57 0.05 -16.97
C LEU A 47 6.86 -0.73 -15.69
N PHE A 48 6.73 -0.10 -14.54
CA PHE A 48 6.94 -0.73 -13.23
C PHE A 48 5.92 -0.25 -12.20
N ASP A 49 5.78 -1.01 -11.12
CA ASP A 49 4.91 -0.65 -10.00
C ASP A 49 5.58 0.41 -9.11
N GLN A 50 4.81 1.44 -8.72
CA GLN A 50 5.30 2.54 -7.89
C GLN A 50 5.79 2.07 -6.52
N ASP A 51 5.05 1.15 -5.87
CA ASP A 51 5.43 0.66 -4.54
C ASP A 51 6.68 -0.23 -4.63
N ALA A 52 6.80 -1.06 -5.68
CA ALA A 52 7.99 -1.86 -5.92
C ALA A 52 9.24 -0.98 -6.11
N HIS A 53 9.11 0.14 -6.83
CA HIS A 53 10.19 1.11 -7.00
C HIS A 53 10.58 1.79 -5.68
N LEU A 54 9.58 2.22 -4.91
CA LEU A 54 9.80 2.81 -3.58
C LEU A 54 10.54 1.84 -2.67
N MET A 55 10.05 0.59 -2.57
CA MET A 55 10.63 -0.43 -1.71
C MET A 55 12.04 -0.82 -2.14
N LYS A 56 12.28 -0.97 -3.44
CA LYS A 56 13.62 -1.23 -3.97
C LYS A 56 14.62 -0.18 -3.54
N LYS A 57 14.28 1.11 -3.71
CA LYS A 57 15.15 2.21 -3.29
C LYS A 57 15.33 2.28 -1.78
N ALA A 58 14.23 2.17 -1.03
CA ALA A 58 14.26 2.35 0.42
C ALA A 58 14.95 1.21 1.17
N LEU A 59 14.94 0.00 0.63
CA LEU A 59 15.52 -1.21 1.23
C LEU A 59 16.79 -1.69 0.50
N GLU A 60 17.23 -0.97 -0.53
CA GLU A 60 18.41 -1.30 -1.34
C GLU A 60 18.36 -2.72 -1.90
N LEU A 61 17.18 -3.12 -2.43
CA LEU A 61 16.97 -4.47 -2.92
C LEU A 61 17.72 -4.71 -4.24
N LYS A 62 18.34 -5.89 -4.36
CA LYS A 62 19.09 -6.30 -5.56
C LYS A 62 18.23 -6.57 -6.78
N TRP A 63 16.94 -6.86 -6.57
CA TRP A 63 15.98 -7.26 -7.59
C TRP A 63 15.44 -6.06 -8.39
N THR A 64 15.03 -6.32 -9.63
CA THR A 64 14.37 -5.29 -10.46
C THR A 64 12.94 -5.05 -9.99
N GLU A 65 12.37 -3.91 -10.35
CA GLU A 65 10.97 -3.60 -10.05
C GLU A 65 10.01 -4.61 -10.68
N GLU A 66 10.35 -5.12 -11.88
CA GLU A 66 9.57 -6.15 -12.54
C GLU A 66 9.62 -7.50 -11.82
N GLU A 67 10.73 -7.85 -11.20
CA GLU A 67 10.84 -9.05 -10.37
C GLU A 67 10.10 -8.90 -9.05
N LEU A 68 10.14 -7.71 -8.43
CA LEU A 68 9.44 -7.40 -7.19
C LEU A 68 7.93 -7.33 -7.38
N SER A 69 7.44 -6.93 -8.58
CA SER A 69 6.01 -6.89 -8.92
C SER A 69 5.78 -7.36 -10.37
N PRO A 70 5.76 -8.69 -10.59
CA PRO A 70 5.84 -9.23 -11.95
C PRO A 70 4.51 -9.23 -12.69
N PHE A 71 3.38 -9.39 -12.01
CA PHE A 71 2.11 -9.69 -12.66
C PHE A 71 1.20 -8.47 -12.77
N VAL A 72 0.29 -8.52 -13.76
CA VAL A 72 -0.86 -7.61 -13.88
C VAL A 72 -2.10 -8.46 -13.66
N TYR A 73 -3.00 -8.02 -12.77
CA TYR A 73 -4.25 -8.73 -12.56
C TYR A 73 -5.20 -8.49 -13.75
N ASP A 74 -5.53 -9.56 -14.43
CA ASP A 74 -6.52 -9.59 -15.52
C ASP A 74 -7.44 -10.80 -15.29
N ALA A 75 -8.73 -10.54 -15.11
CA ALA A 75 -9.72 -11.61 -14.88
C ALA A 75 -9.90 -12.53 -16.09
N GLN A 76 -9.58 -12.07 -17.30
CA GLN A 76 -9.64 -12.87 -18.52
C GLN A 76 -8.37 -13.70 -18.76
N ARG A 77 -7.28 -13.32 -18.12
CA ARG A 77 -5.97 -13.99 -18.20
C ARG A 77 -5.42 -14.21 -16.79
N PRO A 78 -6.02 -15.12 -16.03
CA PRO A 78 -5.60 -15.35 -14.66
C PRO A 78 -4.16 -15.84 -14.62
N VAL A 79 -3.41 -15.29 -13.67
CA VAL A 79 -2.06 -15.76 -13.33
C VAL A 79 -2.19 -17.03 -12.51
N ALA A 80 -1.37 -18.04 -12.81
CA ALA A 80 -1.36 -19.25 -12.01
C ALA A 80 -0.78 -18.99 -10.62
N LEU A 81 -1.39 -19.60 -9.59
CA LEU A 81 -0.90 -19.46 -8.21
C LEU A 81 0.53 -19.94 -8.07
N ASP A 82 0.90 -21.02 -8.77
CA ASP A 82 2.25 -21.59 -8.76
C ASP A 82 3.30 -20.60 -9.27
N ASP A 83 2.97 -19.76 -10.28
CA ASP A 83 3.88 -18.72 -10.78
C ASP A 83 4.13 -17.63 -9.73
N ILE A 84 3.09 -17.30 -8.94
CA ILE A 84 3.21 -16.35 -7.84
C ILE A 84 4.11 -16.92 -6.74
N VAL A 85 3.90 -18.19 -6.38
CA VAL A 85 4.71 -18.90 -5.38
C VAL A 85 6.17 -18.96 -5.85
N ALA A 86 6.43 -19.39 -7.08
CA ALA A 86 7.77 -19.48 -7.64
C ALA A 86 8.49 -18.11 -7.67
N SER A 87 7.76 -17.04 -7.97
CA SER A 87 8.31 -15.68 -7.95
C SER A 87 8.67 -15.24 -6.52
N CYS A 88 7.82 -15.53 -5.55
CA CYS A 88 8.08 -15.25 -4.14
C CYS A 88 9.31 -16.01 -3.62
N GLU A 89 9.44 -17.30 -3.96
CA GLU A 89 10.57 -18.14 -3.54
C GLU A 89 11.90 -17.63 -4.08
N ARG A 90 11.95 -17.18 -5.33
CA ARG A 90 13.18 -16.58 -5.91
C ARG A 90 13.64 -15.36 -5.14
N LEU A 91 12.71 -14.51 -4.68
CA LEU A 91 13.02 -13.28 -3.95
C LEU A 91 13.47 -13.53 -2.51
N ARG A 92 13.27 -14.74 -1.98
CA ARG A 92 13.70 -15.14 -0.64
C ARG A 92 15.20 -15.34 -0.48
N GLU A 93 15.93 -15.43 -1.57
CA GLU A 93 17.36 -15.71 -1.52
C GLU A 93 18.13 -14.61 -0.79
N GLY A 94 18.72 -14.97 0.34
CA GLY A 94 19.58 -14.09 1.13
C GLY A 94 18.83 -13.04 1.98
N VAL A 95 17.53 -13.27 2.27
CA VAL A 95 16.74 -12.46 3.19
C VAL A 95 16.30 -13.26 4.41
N ASP A 96 16.11 -12.59 5.54
CA ASP A 96 15.69 -13.20 6.81
C ASP A 96 14.16 -13.22 6.94
N ASP A 97 13.51 -12.16 6.52
CA ASP A 97 12.05 -12.00 6.53
C ASP A 97 11.55 -11.52 5.17
N MET A 98 10.39 -12.01 4.74
CA MET A 98 9.74 -11.60 3.49
C MET A 98 8.44 -10.87 3.78
N LEU A 99 8.34 -9.63 3.31
CA LEU A 99 7.10 -8.86 3.27
C LEU A 99 6.42 -9.04 1.92
N ILE A 100 5.18 -9.49 1.96
CA ILE A 100 4.36 -9.68 0.77
C ILE A 100 3.20 -8.70 0.85
N GLU A 101 3.12 -7.80 -0.11
CA GLU A 101 2.05 -6.81 -0.16
C GLU A 101 0.93 -7.26 -1.09
N GLY A 102 -0.29 -7.35 -0.54
CA GLY A 102 -1.48 -7.68 -1.31
C GLY A 102 -1.94 -6.52 -2.19
N THR A 103 -2.84 -6.84 -3.11
CA THR A 103 -3.51 -5.89 -4.02
C THR A 103 -4.42 -4.90 -3.26
N ARG A 104 -5.19 -4.12 -4.02
CA ARG A 104 -6.14 -3.08 -3.54
C ARG A 104 -6.85 -3.47 -2.25
N ASP A 105 -7.46 -4.66 -2.28
CA ASP A 105 -8.05 -5.31 -1.12
C ASP A 105 -7.79 -6.82 -1.17
N ILE A 106 -8.09 -7.51 -0.08
CA ILE A 106 -7.80 -8.95 0.02
C ILE A 106 -8.73 -9.84 -0.82
N PHE A 107 -9.82 -9.30 -1.36
CA PHE A 107 -10.78 -10.06 -2.18
C PHE A 107 -10.40 -10.05 -3.65
N THR A 108 -9.66 -9.03 -4.09
CA THR A 108 -9.17 -8.94 -5.47
C THR A 108 -8.41 -10.21 -5.84
N GLY A 109 -8.77 -10.79 -6.98
CA GLY A 109 -8.21 -12.06 -7.45
C GLY A 109 -9.01 -13.30 -7.05
N CYS A 110 -10.09 -13.18 -6.28
CA CYS A 110 -10.89 -14.32 -5.82
C CYS A 110 -11.41 -15.17 -6.98
N MET A 111 -11.93 -14.56 -8.05
CA MET A 111 -12.42 -15.29 -9.24
C MET A 111 -11.30 -16.07 -9.95
N GLY A 112 -10.08 -15.57 -9.92
CA GLY A 112 -8.91 -16.23 -10.51
C GLY A 112 -8.17 -17.18 -9.56
N GLY A 113 -8.67 -17.39 -8.34
CA GLY A 113 -8.01 -18.27 -7.35
C GLY A 113 -6.73 -17.68 -6.76
N VAL A 114 -6.52 -16.36 -6.86
CA VAL A 114 -5.31 -15.64 -6.42
C VAL A 114 -5.65 -14.47 -5.48
N SER A 115 -6.66 -14.67 -4.64
CA SER A 115 -7.00 -13.70 -3.59
C SER A 115 -5.89 -13.57 -2.55
N GLY A 116 -5.91 -12.48 -1.77
CA GLY A 116 -4.93 -12.27 -0.71
C GLY A 116 -4.77 -13.45 0.25
N PRO A 117 -5.86 -14.01 0.82
CA PRO A 117 -5.79 -15.21 1.66
C PRO A 117 -5.22 -16.43 0.94
N THR A 118 -5.59 -16.64 -0.33
CA THR A 118 -5.09 -17.77 -1.14
C THR A 118 -3.58 -17.66 -1.34
N ILE A 119 -3.08 -16.48 -1.72
CA ILE A 119 -1.64 -16.25 -1.90
C ILE A 119 -0.91 -16.41 -0.56
N ALA A 120 -1.42 -15.79 0.52
CA ALA A 120 -0.79 -15.88 1.84
C ALA A 120 -0.64 -17.33 2.30
N HIS A 121 -1.69 -18.16 2.12
CA HIS A 121 -1.65 -19.58 2.43
C HIS A 121 -0.62 -20.33 1.59
N ALA A 122 -0.61 -20.11 0.27
CA ALA A 122 0.27 -20.81 -0.66
C ALA A 122 1.76 -20.50 -0.42
N VAL A 123 2.11 -19.28 -0.03
CA VAL A 123 3.49 -18.89 0.29
C VAL A 123 3.85 -19.11 1.76
N GLY A 124 2.97 -19.73 2.56
CA GLY A 124 3.20 -19.98 3.98
C GLY A 124 3.38 -18.69 4.80
N ALA A 125 2.64 -17.64 4.47
CA ALA A 125 2.70 -16.36 5.17
C ALA A 125 1.60 -16.24 6.22
N SER A 126 1.94 -15.64 7.37
CA SER A 126 0.93 -15.15 8.30
C SER A 126 0.38 -13.80 7.82
N MET A 127 -0.90 -13.55 8.05
CA MET A 127 -1.59 -12.36 7.55
C MET A 127 -1.72 -11.27 8.60
N VAL A 128 -1.43 -10.05 8.20
CA VAL A 128 -1.78 -8.81 8.91
C VAL A 128 -2.67 -7.97 7.99
N LEU A 129 -3.76 -7.45 8.53
CA LEU A 129 -4.61 -6.50 7.81
C LEU A 129 -4.23 -5.08 8.15
N VAL A 130 -4.23 -4.21 7.15
CA VAL A 130 -4.12 -2.76 7.30
C VAL A 130 -5.46 -2.15 6.92
N SER A 131 -6.02 -1.33 7.79
CA SER A 131 -7.31 -0.68 7.55
C SER A 131 -7.33 0.73 8.11
N SER A 132 -8.10 1.62 7.47
CA SER A 132 -8.53 2.86 8.13
C SER A 132 -9.56 2.54 9.22
N ALA A 133 -9.59 3.36 10.27
CA ALA A 133 -10.47 3.18 11.44
C ALA A 133 -11.92 3.60 11.17
N THR A 134 -12.49 3.24 10.02
CA THR A 134 -13.90 3.51 9.68
C THR A 134 -14.79 2.34 10.07
N LEU A 135 -16.01 2.61 10.53
CA LEU A 135 -16.94 1.57 10.95
C LEU A 135 -17.14 0.44 9.90
N PRO A 136 -17.36 0.75 8.59
CA PRO A 136 -17.43 -0.31 7.57
C PRO A 136 -16.14 -1.11 7.43
N GLY A 137 -14.97 -0.52 7.70
CA GLY A 137 -13.69 -1.21 7.71
C GLY A 137 -13.59 -2.20 8.88
N LEU A 138 -14.04 -1.78 10.08
CA LEU A 138 -14.04 -2.62 11.28
C LEU A 138 -14.96 -3.84 11.12
N ASP A 139 -16.17 -3.65 10.56
CA ASP A 139 -17.12 -4.75 10.28
C ASP A 139 -16.50 -5.78 9.32
N LYS A 140 -15.86 -5.32 8.26
CA LYS A 140 -15.15 -6.21 7.31
C LYS A 140 -14.04 -7.00 8.00
N ILE A 141 -13.27 -6.39 8.89
CA ILE A 141 -12.20 -7.06 9.64
C ILE A 141 -12.78 -8.18 10.51
N CYS A 142 -13.88 -7.92 11.22
CA CYS A 142 -14.55 -8.93 12.05
C CYS A 142 -15.03 -10.14 11.22
N MET A 143 -15.57 -9.89 10.02
CA MET A 143 -16.00 -10.96 9.11
C MET A 143 -14.79 -11.77 8.59
N LEU A 144 -13.74 -11.07 8.17
CA LEU A 144 -12.53 -11.70 7.63
C LEU A 144 -11.80 -12.56 8.65
N ARG A 145 -11.72 -12.11 9.89
CA ARG A 145 -11.15 -12.94 10.97
C ARG A 145 -11.81 -14.31 11.03
N LYS A 146 -13.15 -14.35 11.04
CA LYS A 146 -13.92 -15.60 11.07
C LYS A 146 -13.62 -16.48 9.84
N MET A 147 -13.52 -15.87 8.66
CA MET A 147 -13.19 -16.58 7.43
C MET A 147 -11.77 -17.17 7.48
N MET A 148 -10.78 -16.41 7.95
CA MET A 148 -9.40 -16.87 8.05
C MET A 148 -9.25 -18.03 9.05
N GLU A 149 -9.96 -17.97 10.18
CA GLU A 149 -10.00 -19.06 11.17
C GLU A 149 -10.52 -20.36 10.53
N GLN A 150 -11.56 -20.28 9.70
CA GLN A 150 -12.10 -21.43 8.98
C GLN A 150 -11.14 -22.01 7.94
N GLN A 151 -10.28 -21.17 7.36
CA GLN A 151 -9.30 -21.59 6.36
C GLN A 151 -7.93 -21.98 6.95
N SER A 152 -7.81 -22.03 8.28
CA SER A 152 -6.54 -22.30 8.97
C SER A 152 -5.39 -21.37 8.55
N LEU A 153 -5.71 -20.15 8.12
CA LEU A 153 -4.72 -19.12 7.81
C LEU A 153 -4.32 -18.38 9.10
N GLU A 154 -3.04 -18.31 9.38
CA GLU A 154 -2.53 -17.59 10.55
C GLU A 154 -2.81 -16.09 10.42
N PHE A 155 -3.85 -15.62 11.11
CA PHE A 155 -4.17 -14.20 11.22
C PHE A 155 -3.54 -13.61 12.47
N ARG A 156 -2.56 -12.72 12.28
CA ARG A 156 -1.84 -12.09 13.40
C ARG A 156 -2.56 -10.92 14.04
N GLY A 157 -3.42 -10.25 13.27
CA GLY A 157 -4.17 -9.10 13.73
C GLY A 157 -4.22 -7.97 12.71
N VAL A 158 -4.57 -6.78 13.18
CA VAL A 158 -4.78 -5.59 12.35
C VAL A 158 -3.89 -4.43 12.79
N VAL A 159 -3.41 -3.64 11.82
CA VAL A 159 -2.87 -2.30 12.03
C VAL A 159 -3.93 -1.31 11.56
N LEU A 160 -4.40 -0.46 12.45
CA LEU A 160 -5.28 0.65 12.11
C LEU A 160 -4.44 1.85 11.69
N ASN A 161 -4.70 2.37 10.51
CA ASN A 161 -3.99 3.52 9.97
C ASN A 161 -4.92 4.73 9.85
N ASN A 162 -4.35 5.94 9.92
CA ASN A 162 -5.10 7.20 9.91
C ASN A 162 -6.13 7.29 11.04
N VAL A 163 -5.74 6.89 12.24
CA VAL A 163 -6.58 6.98 13.44
C VAL A 163 -6.61 8.44 13.91
N SER A 164 -7.80 9.05 13.93
CA SER A 164 -7.99 10.42 14.43
C SER A 164 -8.48 10.44 15.87
N ASP A 165 -9.28 9.46 16.26
CA ASP A 165 -9.90 9.37 17.58
C ASP A 165 -9.57 8.04 18.26
N PRO A 166 -9.33 8.01 19.57
CA PRO A 166 -9.13 6.78 20.31
C PRO A 166 -10.45 5.99 20.43
N GLY A 167 -10.41 4.70 20.16
CA GLY A 167 -11.60 3.86 20.40
C GLY A 167 -11.79 2.72 19.40
N PRO A 168 -11.53 2.93 18.09
CA PRO A 168 -11.69 1.88 17.09
C PRO A 168 -10.92 0.59 17.40
N GLY A 169 -9.69 0.71 17.90
CA GLY A 169 -8.89 -0.46 18.30
C GLY A 169 -9.52 -1.21 19.46
N ARG A 170 -9.93 -0.53 20.51
CA ARG A 170 -10.64 -1.16 21.65
C ARG A 170 -11.94 -1.82 21.24
N LEU A 171 -12.67 -1.21 20.28
CA LEU A 171 -13.88 -1.81 19.73
C LEU A 171 -13.56 -3.13 19.02
N LEU A 172 -12.53 -3.19 18.19
CA LEU A 172 -12.10 -4.43 17.55
C LEU A 172 -11.66 -5.49 18.56
N GLU A 173 -10.89 -5.11 19.58
CA GLU A 173 -10.42 -6.00 20.64
C GLU A 173 -11.60 -6.61 21.42
N SER A 174 -12.65 -5.82 21.71
CA SER A 174 -13.87 -6.33 22.35
C SER A 174 -14.62 -7.36 21.48
N HIS A 175 -14.37 -7.37 20.16
CA HIS A 175 -14.88 -8.38 19.23
C HIS A 175 -13.87 -9.50 18.93
N GLY A 176 -12.80 -9.60 19.73
CA GLY A 176 -11.80 -10.67 19.62
C GLY A 176 -10.80 -10.50 18.47
N VAL A 177 -10.67 -9.30 17.88
CA VAL A 177 -9.66 -9.00 16.88
C VAL A 177 -8.46 -8.40 17.57
N LYS A 178 -7.28 -8.99 17.36
CA LYS A 178 -6.02 -8.44 17.90
C LYS A 178 -5.61 -7.19 17.15
N VAL A 179 -5.48 -6.07 17.83
CA VAL A 179 -4.91 -4.83 17.28
C VAL A 179 -3.40 -4.81 17.54
N LEU A 180 -2.62 -4.79 16.47
CA LEU A 180 -1.15 -4.77 16.51
C LEU A 180 -0.59 -3.36 16.75
N GLY A 181 -1.35 -2.35 16.36
CA GLY A 181 -1.00 -0.95 16.53
C GLY A 181 -1.99 -0.02 15.85
N GLU A 182 -1.96 1.23 16.30
CA GLU A 182 -2.72 2.34 15.73
C GLU A 182 -1.74 3.41 15.26
N VAL A 183 -1.82 3.76 13.98
CA VAL A 183 -1.01 4.83 13.38
C VAL A 183 -1.87 6.08 13.27
N PRO A 184 -1.51 7.15 13.96
CA PRO A 184 -2.30 8.36 13.99
C PRO A 184 -2.30 9.07 12.62
N THR A 185 -3.33 9.84 12.36
CA THR A 185 -3.34 10.76 11.24
C THR A 185 -2.26 11.83 11.44
N VAL A 186 -1.39 11.96 10.46
CA VAL A 186 -0.38 13.03 10.43
C VAL A 186 -0.76 14.03 9.34
N PRO A 187 -1.41 15.17 9.68
CA PRO A 187 -1.89 16.12 8.68
C PRO A 187 -0.80 16.61 7.74
N ARG A 188 0.41 16.70 8.26
CA ARG A 188 1.60 17.14 7.51
C ARG A 188 1.92 16.25 6.30
N LEU A 189 1.57 14.95 6.34
CA LEU A 189 1.82 14.00 5.26
C LEU A 189 0.71 13.96 4.20
N ARG A 190 -0.33 14.78 4.36
CA ARG A 190 -1.44 14.87 3.39
C ARG A 190 -1.24 15.92 2.31
N HIS A 191 -0.27 16.80 2.49
CA HIS A 191 -0.04 17.92 1.59
C HIS A 191 1.35 17.80 0.99
N TYR A 192 1.41 17.85 -0.33
CA TYR A 192 2.66 17.98 -1.06
C TYR A 192 3.22 19.39 -0.88
N THR A 193 4.53 19.54 -0.95
CA THR A 193 5.17 20.83 -1.10
C THR A 193 5.12 21.27 -2.57
N VAL A 194 5.25 22.55 -2.83
CA VAL A 194 5.36 23.06 -4.21
C VAL A 194 6.59 22.46 -4.90
N ARG A 195 7.67 22.23 -4.17
CA ARG A 195 8.89 21.54 -4.64
C ARG A 195 8.57 20.14 -5.16
N GLU A 196 7.91 19.31 -4.36
CA GLU A 196 7.54 17.95 -4.74
C GLU A 196 6.64 17.92 -5.98
N VAL A 197 5.71 18.87 -6.11
CA VAL A 197 4.88 19.01 -7.30
C VAL A 197 5.71 19.42 -8.52
N ALA A 198 6.62 20.37 -8.37
CA ALA A 198 7.49 20.81 -9.46
C ALA A 198 8.42 19.69 -9.94
N GLU A 199 9.01 18.93 -9.02
CA GLU A 199 9.84 17.76 -9.33
C GLU A 199 9.05 16.65 -10.03
N ALA A 200 7.84 16.34 -9.54
CA ALA A 200 6.98 15.31 -10.14
C ALA A 200 6.54 15.64 -11.57
N LEU A 201 6.46 16.94 -11.90
CA LEU A 201 6.07 17.43 -13.22
C LEU A 201 7.27 17.78 -14.12
N ASP A 202 8.50 17.59 -13.62
CA ASP A 202 9.74 18.10 -14.28
C ASP A 202 9.59 19.57 -14.69
N ALA A 203 8.97 20.35 -13.80
CA ALA A 203 8.60 21.72 -14.09
C ALA A 203 9.73 22.71 -13.75
N ARG A 204 9.97 23.66 -14.64
CA ARG A 204 10.89 24.76 -14.37
C ARG A 204 10.23 25.79 -13.47
N VAL A 205 10.86 26.10 -12.35
CA VAL A 205 10.45 27.20 -11.46
C VAL A 205 10.80 28.52 -12.13
N ALA A 206 9.78 29.30 -12.46
CA ALA A 206 9.96 30.59 -13.12
C ALA A 206 10.21 31.74 -12.11
N GLN A 207 9.57 31.66 -10.94
CA GLN A 207 9.65 32.66 -9.87
C GLN A 207 9.15 32.04 -8.55
N GLY A 208 9.59 32.58 -7.40
CA GLY A 208 9.11 32.18 -6.08
C GLY A 208 9.86 30.97 -5.49
N GLU A 209 11.17 30.86 -5.74
CA GLU A 209 12.00 29.77 -5.19
C GLU A 209 11.95 29.70 -3.65
N GLU A 210 11.75 30.83 -2.98
CA GLU A 210 11.61 30.91 -1.53
C GLU A 210 10.34 30.26 -1.00
N TRP A 211 9.34 29.99 -1.84
CA TRP A 211 8.06 29.38 -1.48
C TRP A 211 7.97 27.89 -1.84
N LEU A 212 9.02 27.29 -2.37
CA LEU A 212 9.02 25.88 -2.81
C LEU A 212 8.70 24.89 -1.68
N ASP A 213 9.04 25.21 -0.45
CA ASP A 213 8.75 24.39 0.72
C ASP A 213 7.35 24.67 1.33
N GLY A 214 6.62 25.61 0.70
CA GLY A 214 5.20 25.87 1.01
C GLY A 214 4.34 24.68 0.66
N ARG A 215 3.25 24.47 1.42
CA ARG A 215 2.33 23.34 1.20
C ARG A 215 1.28 23.68 0.16
N VAL A 216 0.99 22.70 -0.68
CA VAL A 216 -0.14 22.76 -1.60
C VAL A 216 -1.40 22.35 -0.85
N GLU A 217 -2.26 23.30 -0.51
CA GLU A 217 -3.49 23.04 0.25
C GLU A 217 -4.63 22.51 -0.63
N SER A 218 -4.66 22.91 -1.91
CA SER A 218 -5.67 22.46 -2.85
C SER A 218 -5.13 22.36 -4.27
N LEU A 219 -5.65 21.40 -5.01
CA LEU A 219 -5.42 21.23 -6.44
C LEU A 219 -6.69 21.52 -7.20
N MET A 220 -6.58 22.30 -8.26
CA MET A 220 -7.72 22.64 -9.12
C MET A 220 -7.40 22.29 -10.57
N ILE A 221 -8.34 21.65 -11.24
CA ILE A 221 -8.25 21.43 -12.69
C ILE A 221 -8.91 22.62 -13.39
N GLY A 222 -8.11 23.42 -14.09
CA GLY A 222 -8.56 24.61 -14.80
C GLY A 222 -8.90 24.33 -16.27
N ALA A 223 -9.95 23.58 -16.53
CA ALA A 223 -10.51 23.42 -17.89
C ALA A 223 -11.58 24.47 -18.17
N MET A 224 -11.25 25.75 -17.96
CA MET A 224 -12.21 26.86 -18.05
C MET A 224 -11.54 28.12 -18.61
N SER A 225 -12.32 29.16 -18.99
CA SER A 225 -11.77 30.43 -19.43
C SER A 225 -10.95 31.14 -18.33
N PRO A 226 -9.97 31.99 -18.66
CA PRO A 226 -9.19 32.73 -17.67
C PRO A 226 -10.06 33.55 -16.71
N GLU A 227 -11.14 34.16 -17.20
CA GLU A 227 -12.06 34.97 -16.40
C GLU A 227 -12.75 34.11 -15.34
N THR A 228 -13.19 32.90 -15.71
CA THR A 228 -13.82 31.95 -14.79
C THR A 228 -12.81 31.42 -13.79
N ALA A 229 -11.59 31.08 -14.23
CA ALA A 229 -10.53 30.60 -13.34
C ALA A 229 -10.19 31.62 -12.25
N LEU A 230 -10.11 32.92 -12.58
CA LEU A 230 -9.83 33.99 -11.61
C LEU A 230 -10.90 34.10 -10.50
N THR A 231 -12.17 33.78 -10.81
CA THR A 231 -13.24 33.80 -9.79
C THR A 231 -13.09 32.68 -8.77
N HIS A 232 -12.54 31.53 -9.18
CA HIS A 232 -12.28 30.39 -8.30
C HIS A 232 -10.98 30.55 -7.50
N MET A 233 -9.93 31.11 -8.11
CA MET A 233 -8.64 31.35 -7.44
C MET A 233 -8.75 32.39 -6.31
N ARG A 234 -9.63 33.40 -6.43
CA ARG A 234 -9.84 34.44 -5.42
C ARG A 234 -10.55 33.96 -4.16
N ARG A 235 -11.13 32.75 -4.15
CA ARG A 235 -11.80 32.14 -2.97
C ARG A 235 -10.87 31.28 -2.14
N ALA A 236 -9.65 31.00 -2.60
CA ALA A 236 -8.68 30.15 -1.94
C ALA A 236 -7.53 30.95 -1.28
N ALA A 237 -7.65 32.28 -1.19
CA ALA A 237 -6.71 33.18 -0.52
C ALA A 237 -7.22 33.63 0.84
#